data_e612b7b5c103f8b7fb9ede2092149faa
#
_entry.id   e612b7b5c103f8b7fb9ede2092149faa
#
_cell.length_a   1.000
_cell.length_b   1.000
_cell.length_c   1.000
_cell.angle_alpha   90.00
_cell.angle_beta   90.00
_cell.angle_gamma   90.00
#
_symmetry.space_group_name_H-M   'P 1'
#
loop_
_entity.id
_entity.type
_entity.pdbx_description
1 polymer ?
#
loop_
_entity_poly.entity_id
_entity_poly.type
_entity_poly.pdbx_seq_one_letter_code
_entity_poly.pdbx_strand_id
1 'polypeptide(L)'
;MKILVLSWEFPPRIVGGIARHVSELYPELVKLGHEIYLITPEFGNAPLYEIVEGLKVHRVPVAPGNDFFHWVVNLNQSMGEHGGKLMAEEGPFDLIHAHDWLVGDAAIALKHTFKVPLITTIHATECGRHNGIHTDVQRYINGKEELLAFNAWRIIVCTDYMRREVERALHSPWDKIDVIYNGIRPEKKVHHQDFHAQDFRRFFAEDTEKIVYYVGRMTYEKGVSVLLNAAPKVLEEMGGYVKFVIIGGGNTDNLKKQAWDLGIWHKCYFTGFMSDDYLDKFQTVADCAVFPSLYEPFGIVALESFASRVPVVVSDTGGFPEVVQHTKTGIVTYTNIPDSLAWGILEVLKNPGYRQWLIDNAYEDLNRRFSWAKLAVQTENVYIRVVRERQQVSWY
;
A
#
# COMPACT_ATOMS: atom_id res chain seq x y z
N MET A 1 23.00 -11.37 -6.21
CA MET A 1 23.44 -9.97 -5.99
C MET A 1 23.31 -9.65 -4.51
N LYS A 2 24.20 -8.76 -4.02
CA LYS A 2 24.11 -8.20 -2.67
C LYS A 2 23.47 -6.82 -2.74
N ILE A 3 22.35 -6.63 -2.06
CA ILE A 3 21.45 -5.48 -2.23
C ILE A 3 21.24 -4.80 -0.88
N LEU A 4 21.43 -3.47 -0.82
CA LEU A 4 21.07 -2.65 0.31
C LEU A 4 19.69 -2.03 0.07
N VAL A 5 18.76 -2.24 0.98
CA VAL A 5 17.41 -1.70 0.93
C VAL A 5 17.21 -0.70 2.05
N LEU A 6 16.67 0.48 1.72
CA LEU A 6 16.27 1.49 2.69
C LEU A 6 14.77 1.67 2.66
N SER A 7 14.12 1.45 3.81
CA SER A 7 12.68 1.67 3.96
C SER A 7 12.36 2.27 5.33
N TRP A 8 11.50 3.27 5.35
CA TRP A 8 11.05 3.89 6.60
C TRP A 8 9.93 3.10 7.28
N GLU A 9 9.37 2.11 6.59
CA GLU A 9 8.38 1.17 7.10
C GLU A 9 8.84 -0.27 6.88
N PHE A 10 8.76 -1.07 7.93
CA PHE A 10 8.86 -2.53 7.93
C PHE A 10 8.22 -3.05 9.21
N PRO A 11 7.49 -4.18 9.19
CA PRO A 11 6.86 -4.71 10.40
C PRO A 11 7.83 -4.83 11.60
N PRO A 12 7.38 -4.48 12.82
CA PRO A 12 6.03 -4.15 13.24
C PRO A 12 5.61 -2.68 12.98
N ARG A 13 6.48 -1.82 12.39
CA ARG A 13 6.14 -0.46 11.98
C ARG A 13 5.35 -0.50 10.68
N ILE A 14 4.04 -0.38 10.78
CA ILE A 14 3.12 -0.36 9.63
C ILE A 14 2.36 0.97 9.66
N VAL A 15 2.57 1.80 8.65
CA VAL A 15 1.84 3.06 8.44
C VAL A 15 0.97 2.96 7.18
N GLY A 16 1.47 2.25 6.16
CA GLY A 16 0.79 2.09 4.89
C GLY A 16 1.21 0.85 4.10
N GLY A 17 1.03 0.92 2.79
CA GLY A 17 1.32 -0.20 1.88
C GLY A 17 2.80 -0.52 1.71
N ILE A 18 3.71 0.40 2.05
CA ILE A 18 5.17 0.20 1.92
C ILE A 18 5.62 -0.97 2.80
N ALA A 19 5.17 -1.02 4.05
CA ALA A 19 5.52 -2.10 4.96
C ALA A 19 5.16 -3.48 4.39
N ARG A 20 3.97 -3.60 3.79
CA ARG A 20 3.54 -4.83 3.11
C ARG A 20 4.38 -5.13 1.88
N HIS A 21 4.59 -4.14 1.01
CA HIS A 21 5.42 -4.28 -0.18
C HIS A 21 6.82 -4.81 0.18
N VAL A 22 7.49 -4.17 1.13
CA VAL A 22 8.86 -4.51 1.52
C VAL A 22 8.93 -5.88 2.20
N SER A 23 8.01 -6.18 3.12
CA SER A 23 8.00 -7.45 3.85
C SER A 23 7.60 -8.66 2.99
N GLU A 24 6.98 -8.44 1.82
CA GLU A 24 6.56 -9.54 0.95
C GLU A 24 7.43 -9.70 -0.29
N LEU A 25 7.93 -8.61 -0.90
CA LEU A 25 8.79 -8.65 -2.07
C LEU A 25 10.18 -9.24 -1.76
N TYR A 26 10.84 -8.72 -0.71
CA TYR A 26 12.24 -9.04 -0.49
C TYR A 26 12.50 -10.49 -0.06
N PRO A 27 11.64 -11.17 0.70
CA PRO A 27 11.78 -12.61 0.89
C PRO A 27 11.69 -13.42 -0.42
N GLU A 28 10.90 -12.99 -1.40
CA GLU A 28 10.88 -13.65 -2.70
C GLU A 28 12.18 -13.43 -3.49
N LEU A 29 12.76 -12.22 -3.40
CA LEU A 29 14.10 -11.96 -3.97
C LEU A 29 15.20 -12.78 -3.28
N VAL A 30 15.11 -13.01 -1.96
CA VAL A 30 16.02 -13.93 -1.25
C VAL A 30 15.89 -15.34 -1.78
N LYS A 31 14.67 -15.84 -2.07
CA LYS A 31 14.46 -17.16 -2.69
C LYS A 31 15.06 -17.27 -4.09
N LEU A 32 15.20 -16.15 -4.82
CA LEU A 32 15.91 -16.08 -6.10
C LEU A 32 17.45 -16.05 -5.95
N GLY A 33 17.96 -16.15 -4.72
CA GLY A 33 19.40 -16.21 -4.43
C GLY A 33 20.08 -14.85 -4.22
N HIS A 34 19.31 -13.79 -3.96
CA HIS A 34 19.86 -12.49 -3.59
C HIS A 34 20.15 -12.42 -2.09
N GLU A 35 21.24 -11.76 -1.73
CA GLU A 35 21.58 -11.41 -0.35
C GLU A 35 21.09 -9.98 -0.08
N ILE A 36 20.14 -9.82 0.83
CA ILE A 36 19.45 -8.56 1.04
C ILE A 36 19.61 -8.07 2.47
N TYR A 37 20.06 -6.84 2.60
CA TYR A 37 20.22 -6.10 3.84
C TYR A 37 19.19 -4.95 3.84
N LEU A 38 18.23 -4.99 4.75
CA LEU A 38 17.23 -3.95 4.93
C LEU A 38 17.59 -3.08 6.13
N ILE A 39 17.68 -1.77 5.91
CA ILE A 39 17.75 -0.78 7.00
C ILE A 39 16.41 -0.09 7.15
N THR A 40 15.90 -0.07 8.38
CA THR A 40 14.59 0.53 8.74
C THR A 40 14.71 1.17 10.13
N PRO A 41 13.87 2.16 10.51
CA PRO A 41 13.92 2.70 11.87
C PRO A 41 13.46 1.68 12.90
N GLU A 42 14.02 1.77 14.11
CA GLU A 42 13.53 1.00 15.24
C GLU A 42 12.07 1.31 15.55
N PHE A 43 11.35 0.33 16.08
CA PHE A 43 9.97 0.51 16.47
C PHE A 43 9.57 -0.47 17.59
N GLY A 44 9.04 0.08 18.67
CA GLY A 44 8.60 -0.71 19.82
C GLY A 44 9.72 -1.55 20.42
N ASN A 45 9.46 -2.82 20.68
CA ASN A 45 10.42 -3.78 21.23
C ASN A 45 11.03 -4.71 20.16
N ALA A 46 10.93 -4.35 18.87
CA ALA A 46 11.51 -5.16 17.81
C ALA A 46 13.05 -5.19 17.92
N PRO A 47 13.71 -6.35 17.65
CA PRO A 47 15.16 -6.45 17.72
C PRO A 47 15.86 -5.48 16.76
N LEU A 48 17.01 -4.93 17.15
CA LEU A 48 17.81 -4.08 16.26
C LEU A 48 18.38 -4.85 15.06
N TYR A 49 18.59 -6.15 15.22
CA TYR A 49 18.95 -7.06 14.12
C TYR A 49 18.17 -8.36 14.23
N GLU A 50 17.62 -8.80 13.11
CA GLU A 50 16.99 -10.12 12.98
C GLU A 50 17.04 -10.59 11.52
N ILE A 51 16.80 -11.88 11.32
CA ILE A 51 16.62 -12.47 9.99
C ILE A 51 15.17 -12.86 9.82
N VAL A 52 14.47 -12.24 8.86
CA VAL A 52 13.05 -12.51 8.57
C VAL A 52 12.94 -13.15 7.18
N GLU A 53 12.55 -14.40 7.10
CA GLU A 53 12.46 -15.16 5.83
C GLU A 53 13.75 -15.03 4.95
N GLY A 54 14.92 -14.99 5.58
CA GLY A 54 16.23 -14.82 4.92
C GLY A 54 16.66 -13.37 4.67
N LEU A 55 15.79 -12.41 4.87
CA LEU A 55 16.08 -10.97 4.81
C LEU A 55 16.82 -10.54 6.09
N LYS A 56 18.01 -9.93 5.96
CA LYS A 56 18.78 -9.38 7.06
C LYS A 56 18.26 -7.99 7.41
N VAL A 57 17.49 -7.88 8.49
CA VAL A 57 16.83 -6.64 8.92
C VAL A 57 17.67 -5.94 9.98
N HIS A 58 18.11 -4.72 9.70
CA HIS A 58 18.80 -3.82 10.61
C HIS A 58 17.88 -2.67 10.99
N ARG A 59 17.56 -2.53 12.27
CA ARG A 59 16.78 -1.40 12.78
C ARG A 59 17.71 -0.38 13.41
N VAL A 60 17.59 0.86 12.97
CA VAL A 60 18.43 1.96 13.45
C VAL A 60 17.65 2.84 14.43
N PRO A 61 18.28 3.21 15.58
CA PRO A 61 17.68 4.20 16.46
C PRO A 61 17.65 5.55 15.76
N VAL A 62 16.51 6.24 15.89
CA VAL A 62 16.31 7.57 15.32
C VAL A 62 16.05 8.55 16.45
N ALA A 63 16.91 9.57 16.58
CA ALA A 63 16.70 10.60 17.56
C ALA A 63 15.36 11.32 17.32
N PRO A 64 14.60 11.62 18.38
CA PRO A 64 13.38 12.40 18.23
C PRO A 64 13.70 13.77 17.62
N GLY A 65 12.85 14.23 16.71
CA GLY A 65 12.93 15.59 16.16
C GLY A 65 11.92 16.51 16.83
N ASN A 66 12.10 17.83 16.66
CA ASN A 66 11.14 18.83 17.11
C ASN A 66 9.82 18.78 16.28
N ASP A 67 9.92 18.25 15.07
CA ASP A 67 8.82 18.03 14.14
C ASP A 67 9.12 16.83 13.23
N PHE A 68 8.19 16.55 12.32
CA PHE A 68 8.32 15.43 11.36
C PHE A 68 9.55 15.57 10.45
N PHE A 69 9.88 16.76 9.98
CA PHE A 69 11.00 16.96 9.06
C PHE A 69 12.35 16.80 9.77
N HIS A 70 12.48 17.27 11.00
CA HIS A 70 13.66 17.00 11.82
C HIS A 70 13.83 15.51 12.09
N TRP A 71 12.73 14.80 12.34
CA TRP A 71 12.78 13.35 12.47
C TRP A 71 13.25 12.67 11.18
N VAL A 72 12.79 13.12 10.00
CA VAL A 72 13.26 12.60 8.70
C VAL A 72 14.76 12.86 8.49
N VAL A 73 15.28 14.03 8.88
CA VAL A 73 16.72 14.33 8.84
C VAL A 73 17.50 13.34 9.72
N ASN A 74 17.06 13.14 10.97
CA ASN A 74 17.68 12.21 11.90
C ASN A 74 17.62 10.76 11.39
N LEU A 75 16.49 10.37 10.76
CA LEU A 75 16.33 9.07 10.11
C LEU A 75 17.40 8.85 9.03
N ASN A 76 17.55 9.82 8.12
CA ASN A 76 18.53 9.73 7.04
C ASN A 76 19.96 9.72 7.56
N GLN A 77 20.27 10.49 8.62
CA GLN A 77 21.59 10.44 9.26
C GLN A 77 21.86 9.04 9.83
N SER A 78 20.95 8.49 10.65
CA SER A 78 21.11 7.16 11.24
C SER A 78 21.23 6.06 10.19
N MET A 79 20.39 6.11 9.14
CA MET A 79 20.46 5.15 8.03
C MET A 79 21.74 5.27 7.21
N GLY A 80 22.20 6.50 6.94
CA GLY A 80 23.45 6.75 6.23
C GLY A 80 24.68 6.27 6.98
N GLU A 81 24.76 6.56 8.29
CA GLU A 81 25.85 6.11 9.15
C GLU A 81 25.90 4.59 9.27
N HIS A 82 24.75 3.95 9.54
CA HIS A 82 24.67 2.50 9.65
C HIS A 82 24.94 1.80 8.31
N GLY A 83 24.33 2.31 7.23
CA GLY A 83 24.52 1.80 5.87
C GLY A 83 25.98 1.93 5.41
N GLY A 84 26.65 3.05 5.74
CA GLY A 84 28.06 3.26 5.44
C GLY A 84 28.96 2.23 6.14
N LYS A 85 28.73 1.96 7.43
CA LYS A 85 29.44 0.91 8.18
C LYS A 85 29.19 -0.47 7.56
N LEU A 86 27.93 -0.80 7.33
CA LEU A 86 27.52 -2.08 6.78
C LEU A 86 28.15 -2.34 5.40
N MET A 87 28.13 -1.34 4.51
CA MET A 87 28.73 -1.47 3.18
C MET A 87 30.26 -1.60 3.22
N ALA A 88 30.91 -0.97 4.21
CA ALA A 88 32.36 -1.10 4.39
C ALA A 88 32.77 -2.47 4.97
N GLU A 89 31.99 -3.01 5.88
CA GLU A 89 32.28 -4.27 6.59
C GLU A 89 31.90 -5.51 5.80
N GLU A 90 30.74 -5.50 5.16
CA GLU A 90 30.18 -6.66 4.43
C GLU A 90 30.74 -6.81 3.00
N GLY A 91 31.50 -5.82 2.53
CA GLY A 91 32.11 -5.84 1.19
C GLY A 91 31.16 -5.30 0.10
N PRO A 92 31.50 -5.50 -1.19
CA PRO A 92 30.83 -4.76 -2.25
C PRO A 92 29.35 -5.12 -2.38
N PHE A 93 28.51 -4.09 -2.42
CA PHE A 93 27.11 -4.19 -2.79
C PHE A 93 26.92 -3.94 -4.28
N ASP A 94 25.99 -4.62 -4.92
CA ASP A 94 25.68 -4.48 -6.34
C ASP A 94 24.77 -3.28 -6.63
N LEU A 95 23.82 -3.00 -5.71
CA LEU A 95 22.88 -1.89 -5.85
C LEU A 95 22.28 -1.46 -4.49
N ILE A 96 21.73 -0.25 -4.47
CA ILE A 96 20.90 0.30 -3.38
C ILE A 96 19.48 0.44 -3.92
N HIS A 97 18.47 0.06 -3.11
CA HIS A 97 17.06 0.27 -3.41
C HIS A 97 16.39 1.08 -2.30
N ALA A 98 15.89 2.26 -2.63
CA ALA A 98 15.21 3.16 -1.70
C ALA A 98 13.69 3.16 -1.93
N HIS A 99 12.91 3.19 -0.85
CA HIS A 99 11.45 3.26 -0.90
C HIS A 99 10.97 4.63 -0.43
N ASP A 100 10.44 5.43 -1.38
CA ASP A 100 9.98 6.81 -1.20
C ASP A 100 11.08 7.79 -0.71
N TRP A 101 10.73 9.07 -0.70
CA TRP A 101 11.63 10.18 -0.42
C TRP A 101 12.18 10.22 1.02
N LEU A 102 11.45 9.62 1.98
CA LEU A 102 11.82 9.69 3.40
C LEU A 102 13.21 9.09 3.71
N VAL A 103 13.70 8.21 2.86
CA VAL A 103 15.04 7.60 2.98
C VAL A 103 15.98 8.05 1.87
N GLY A 104 15.55 9.03 1.07
CA GLY A 104 16.22 9.44 -0.15
C GLY A 104 17.60 10.06 0.08
N ASP A 105 17.76 10.93 1.08
CA ASP A 105 19.02 11.61 1.34
C ASP A 105 20.12 10.59 1.74
N ALA A 106 19.78 9.59 2.58
CA ALA A 106 20.71 8.51 2.95
C ALA A 106 21.08 7.66 1.72
N ALA A 107 20.10 7.28 0.90
CA ALA A 107 20.34 6.49 -0.30
C ALA A 107 21.24 7.21 -1.30
N ILE A 108 21.03 8.50 -1.52
CA ILE A 108 21.84 9.34 -2.40
C ILE A 108 23.29 9.48 -1.86
N ALA A 109 23.45 9.72 -0.56
CA ALA A 109 24.76 9.82 0.07
C ALA A 109 25.54 8.50 -0.08
N LEU A 110 24.92 7.35 0.22
CA LEU A 110 25.53 6.02 0.08
C LEU A 110 25.88 5.71 -1.37
N LYS A 111 24.99 6.01 -2.32
CA LYS A 111 25.24 5.89 -3.76
C LYS A 111 26.53 6.55 -4.18
N HIS A 112 26.73 7.82 -3.79
CA HIS A 112 27.90 8.59 -4.19
C HIS A 112 29.18 8.16 -3.45
N THR A 113 29.07 7.83 -2.15
CA THR A 113 30.21 7.38 -1.35
C THR A 113 30.79 6.07 -1.86
N PHE A 114 29.92 5.10 -2.16
CA PHE A 114 30.33 3.74 -2.54
C PHE A 114 30.31 3.51 -4.05
N LYS A 115 29.86 4.49 -4.84
CA LYS A 115 29.74 4.40 -6.32
C LYS A 115 28.88 3.20 -6.75
N VAL A 116 27.78 2.97 -6.04
CA VAL A 116 26.81 1.88 -6.25
C VAL A 116 25.53 2.45 -6.86
N PRO A 117 24.94 1.83 -7.91
CA PRO A 117 23.73 2.36 -8.54
C PRO A 117 22.54 2.34 -7.57
N LEU A 118 21.72 3.38 -7.66
CA LEU A 118 20.51 3.57 -6.87
C LEU A 118 19.28 3.29 -7.71
N ILE A 119 18.38 2.43 -7.23
CA ILE A 119 17.01 2.25 -7.71
C ILE A 119 16.07 2.83 -6.65
N THR A 120 14.97 3.42 -7.06
CA THR A 120 13.93 3.83 -6.14
C THR A 120 12.57 3.28 -6.55
N THR A 121 11.77 2.83 -5.57
CA THR A 121 10.33 2.63 -5.75
C THR A 121 9.59 3.84 -5.21
N ILE A 122 8.76 4.48 -6.04
CA ILE A 122 7.88 5.58 -5.67
C ILE A 122 6.48 5.02 -5.51
N HIS A 123 5.99 4.99 -4.27
CA HIS A 123 4.69 4.42 -3.92
C HIS A 123 3.54 5.41 -4.04
N ALA A 124 3.82 6.70 -3.88
CA ALA A 124 2.89 7.80 -4.07
C ALA A 124 3.67 9.09 -4.24
N THR A 125 3.05 10.14 -4.81
CA THR A 125 3.63 11.48 -4.86
C THR A 125 2.85 12.47 -4.01
N GLU A 126 3.53 13.50 -3.53
CA GLU A 126 2.88 14.61 -2.84
C GLU A 126 1.90 15.34 -3.76
N CYS A 127 2.30 15.53 -5.02
CA CYS A 127 1.47 16.14 -6.05
C CYS A 127 0.16 15.34 -6.27
N GLY A 128 0.22 14.03 -6.33
CA GLY A 128 -0.94 13.18 -6.52
C GLY A 128 -1.90 13.22 -5.32
N ARG A 129 -1.36 13.13 -4.11
CA ARG A 129 -2.16 13.16 -2.85
C ARG A 129 -3.00 14.42 -2.71
N HIS A 130 -2.52 15.55 -3.20
CA HIS A 130 -3.13 16.87 -3.03
C HIS A 130 -3.69 17.46 -4.32
N ASN A 131 -3.70 16.66 -5.42
CA ASN A 131 -4.10 17.12 -6.74
C ASN A 131 -3.36 18.41 -7.16
N GLY A 132 -2.04 18.41 -6.94
CA GLY A 132 -1.14 19.53 -7.19
C GLY A 132 -0.29 19.91 -5.98
N ILE A 133 0.51 20.94 -6.14
CA ILE A 133 1.38 21.47 -5.07
C ILE A 133 0.90 22.88 -4.72
N HIS A 134 0.39 23.07 -3.49
CA HIS A 134 -0.32 24.27 -3.05
C HIS A 134 0.38 25.00 -1.90
N THR A 135 1.27 24.34 -1.13
CA THR A 135 1.93 24.89 0.04
C THR A 135 3.46 24.77 -0.04
N ASP A 136 4.18 25.52 0.80
CA ASP A 136 5.64 25.44 0.88
C ASP A 136 6.11 24.06 1.39
N VAL A 137 5.36 23.46 2.30
CA VAL A 137 5.61 22.11 2.79
C VAL A 137 5.50 21.10 1.65
N GLN A 138 4.47 21.19 0.85
CA GLN A 138 4.30 20.31 -0.33
C GLN A 138 5.39 20.54 -1.37
N ARG A 139 5.82 21.79 -1.60
CA ARG A 139 6.97 22.09 -2.48
C ARG A 139 8.26 21.46 -1.97
N TYR A 140 8.49 21.50 -0.66
CA TYR A 140 9.66 20.85 -0.05
C TYR A 140 9.63 19.34 -0.27
N ILE A 141 8.50 18.69 0.01
CA ILE A 141 8.35 17.22 -0.18
C ILE A 141 8.53 16.86 -1.65
N ASN A 142 7.83 17.53 -2.56
CA ASN A 142 7.95 17.28 -4.00
C ASN A 142 9.40 17.47 -4.49
N GLY A 143 10.12 18.48 -3.99
CA GLY A 143 11.54 18.66 -4.29
C GLY A 143 12.43 17.51 -3.80
N LYS A 144 12.09 16.87 -2.67
CA LYS A 144 12.78 15.66 -2.20
C LYS A 144 12.46 14.44 -3.07
N GLU A 145 11.20 14.30 -3.50
CA GLU A 145 10.79 13.27 -4.46
C GLU A 145 11.52 13.43 -5.80
N GLU A 146 11.59 14.64 -6.35
CA GLU A 146 12.34 14.97 -7.57
C GLU A 146 13.83 14.68 -7.42
N LEU A 147 14.43 15.07 -6.29
CA LEU A 147 15.85 14.83 -6.02
C LEU A 147 16.17 13.33 -6.00
N LEU A 148 15.33 12.52 -5.33
CA LEU A 148 15.48 11.07 -5.31
C LEU A 148 15.31 10.49 -6.71
N ALA A 149 14.23 10.87 -7.40
CA ALA A 149 13.93 10.42 -8.77
C ALA A 149 15.07 10.77 -9.74
N PHE A 150 15.64 11.97 -9.67
CA PHE A 150 16.77 12.40 -10.47
C PHE A 150 18.02 11.53 -10.22
N ASN A 151 18.33 11.27 -8.96
CA ASN A 151 19.52 10.51 -8.57
C ASN A 151 19.39 9.00 -8.80
N ALA A 152 18.19 8.45 -8.89
CA ALA A 152 17.99 7.04 -9.18
C ALA A 152 18.46 6.69 -10.60
N TRP A 153 19.02 5.50 -10.80
CA TRP A 153 19.30 4.94 -12.11
C TRP A 153 18.01 4.53 -12.82
N ARG A 154 17.13 3.85 -12.07
CA ARG A 154 15.78 3.46 -12.50
C ARG A 154 14.78 3.79 -11.40
N ILE A 155 13.55 4.05 -11.79
CA ILE A 155 12.42 4.27 -10.92
C ILE A 155 11.43 3.13 -11.14
N ILE A 156 10.98 2.48 -10.07
CA ILE A 156 9.90 1.50 -10.11
C ILE A 156 8.64 2.18 -9.57
N VAL A 157 7.53 1.96 -10.24
CA VAL A 157 6.20 2.41 -9.84
C VAL A 157 5.20 1.26 -9.92
N CYS A 158 4.12 1.33 -9.16
CA CYS A 158 3.18 0.21 -9.02
C CYS A 158 2.05 0.17 -10.07
N THR A 159 1.93 1.17 -10.96
CA THR A 159 0.89 1.24 -12.01
C THR A 159 1.32 2.12 -13.18
N ASP A 160 0.67 1.96 -14.32
CA ASP A 160 0.81 2.90 -15.45
C ASP A 160 0.26 4.29 -15.10
N TYR A 161 -0.74 4.37 -14.22
CA TYR A 161 -1.18 5.64 -13.65
C TYR A 161 -0.02 6.35 -12.93
N MET A 162 0.67 5.66 -12.02
CA MET A 162 1.82 6.21 -11.29
C MET A 162 3.00 6.56 -12.22
N ARG A 163 3.20 5.80 -13.30
CA ARG A 163 4.21 6.13 -14.30
C ARG A 163 3.97 7.50 -14.92
N ARG A 164 2.72 7.76 -15.35
CA ARG A 164 2.33 9.08 -15.89
C ARG A 164 2.40 10.18 -14.84
N GLU A 165 2.08 9.85 -13.60
CA GLU A 165 2.16 10.80 -12.49
C GLU A 165 3.60 11.19 -12.19
N VAL A 166 4.51 10.23 -12.07
CA VAL A 166 5.95 10.45 -11.81
C VAL A 166 6.62 11.19 -12.97
N GLU A 167 6.31 10.84 -14.22
CA GLU A 167 6.78 11.57 -15.40
C GLU A 167 6.39 13.06 -15.31
N ARG A 168 5.13 13.34 -15.03
CA ARG A 168 4.60 14.71 -14.97
C ARG A 168 5.04 15.48 -13.73
N ALA A 169 4.91 14.87 -12.54
CA ALA A 169 5.09 15.55 -11.25
C ALA A 169 6.57 15.65 -10.84
N LEU A 170 7.40 14.69 -11.24
CA LEU A 170 8.82 14.62 -10.88
C LEU A 170 9.75 14.78 -12.08
N HIS A 171 9.22 15.20 -13.24
CA HIS A 171 9.97 15.46 -14.46
C HIS A 171 10.91 14.31 -14.88
N SER A 172 10.52 13.07 -14.57
CA SER A 172 11.32 11.88 -14.82
C SER A 172 11.10 11.38 -16.25
N PRO A 173 12.16 11.07 -17.03
CA PRO A 173 12.01 10.53 -18.37
C PRO A 173 11.23 9.20 -18.36
N TRP A 174 10.34 9.01 -19.32
CA TRP A 174 9.48 7.84 -19.47
C TRP A 174 10.26 6.52 -19.51
N ASP A 175 11.39 6.51 -20.20
CA ASP A 175 12.26 5.34 -20.34
C ASP A 175 13.04 4.99 -19.07
N LYS A 176 13.06 5.88 -18.08
CA LYS A 176 13.65 5.67 -16.74
C LYS A 176 12.71 4.92 -15.78
N ILE A 177 11.41 4.80 -16.12
CA ILE A 177 10.37 4.33 -15.21
C ILE A 177 9.91 2.93 -15.63
N ASP A 178 10.02 1.97 -14.71
CA ASP A 178 9.50 0.60 -14.84
C ASP A 178 8.21 0.46 -14.05
N VAL A 179 7.21 -0.21 -14.64
CA VAL A 179 5.95 -0.53 -13.95
C VAL A 179 6.00 -1.97 -13.45
N ILE A 180 5.93 -2.14 -12.13
CA ILE A 180 5.85 -3.45 -11.47
C ILE A 180 4.75 -3.37 -10.41
N TYR A 181 3.67 -4.12 -10.58
CA TYR A 181 2.55 -4.14 -9.66
C TYR A 181 2.97 -4.56 -8.25
N ASN A 182 2.16 -4.19 -7.25
CA ASN A 182 2.26 -4.83 -5.94
C ASN A 182 1.59 -6.20 -5.99
N GLY A 183 2.10 -7.10 -5.18
CA GLY A 183 1.54 -8.44 -5.03
C GLY A 183 0.83 -8.64 -3.71
N ILE A 184 0.42 -9.87 -3.49
CA ILE A 184 -0.05 -10.39 -2.22
C ILE A 184 0.34 -11.86 -2.09
N ARG A 185 0.42 -12.34 -0.86
CA ARG A 185 0.59 -13.75 -0.51
C ARG A 185 -0.72 -14.28 0.07
N PRO A 186 -1.63 -14.85 -0.75
CA PRO A 186 -2.90 -15.38 -0.26
C PRO A 186 -2.73 -16.46 0.82
N GLU A 187 -1.63 -17.22 0.76
CA GLU A 187 -1.29 -18.27 1.72
C GLU A 187 -0.96 -17.73 3.12
N LYS A 188 -0.65 -16.45 3.26
CA LYS A 188 -0.47 -15.80 4.58
C LYS A 188 -1.79 -15.43 5.25
N LYS A 189 -2.91 -15.48 4.52
CA LYS A 189 -4.23 -15.31 5.13
C LYS A 189 -4.50 -16.48 6.07
N VAL A 190 -4.69 -16.18 7.34
CA VAL A 190 -4.83 -17.19 8.37
C VAL A 190 -6.18 -17.90 8.23
N HIS A 191 -6.14 -19.20 7.93
CA HIS A 191 -7.35 -20.04 7.99
C HIS A 191 -7.61 -20.42 9.45
N HIS A 192 -8.58 -19.78 10.07
CA HIS A 192 -8.98 -20.05 11.46
C HIS A 192 -9.85 -21.30 11.53
N GLN A 193 -9.27 -22.48 11.85
CA GLN A 193 -9.99 -23.76 11.89
C GLN A 193 -11.03 -23.84 13.04
N ASP A 194 -10.77 -23.14 14.15
CA ASP A 194 -11.64 -23.16 15.35
C ASP A 194 -12.44 -21.85 15.52
N PHE A 195 -12.83 -21.24 14.43
CA PHE A 195 -13.48 -19.95 14.42
C PHE A 195 -15.00 -20.08 14.18
N HIS A 196 -15.79 -19.68 15.19
CA HIS A 196 -17.26 -19.60 15.07
C HIS A 196 -17.68 -18.34 14.30
N ALA A 197 -17.65 -18.39 12.98
CA ALA A 197 -17.86 -17.24 12.08
C ALA A 197 -19.18 -16.50 12.37
N GLN A 198 -20.29 -17.23 12.64
CA GLN A 198 -21.59 -16.62 12.91
C GLN A 198 -21.59 -15.82 14.22
N ASP A 199 -20.99 -16.36 15.29
CA ASP A 199 -20.92 -15.65 16.57
C ASP A 199 -20.03 -14.42 16.48
N PHE A 200 -18.92 -14.52 15.75
CA PHE A 200 -18.04 -13.38 15.49
C PHE A 200 -18.72 -12.30 14.65
N ARG A 201 -19.49 -12.69 13.63
CA ARG A 201 -20.26 -11.76 12.79
C ARG A 201 -21.23 -10.91 13.63
N ARG A 202 -21.86 -11.48 14.65
CA ARG A 202 -22.82 -10.82 15.53
C ARG A 202 -22.25 -9.66 16.35
N PHE A 203 -20.91 -9.57 16.50
CA PHE A 203 -20.28 -8.39 17.09
C PHE A 203 -20.38 -7.14 16.19
N PHE A 204 -20.65 -7.31 14.88
CA PHE A 204 -20.67 -6.25 13.92
C PHE A 204 -22.06 -5.96 13.33
N ALA A 205 -22.87 -6.97 13.14
CA ALA A 205 -24.17 -6.85 12.48
C ALA A 205 -25.14 -7.93 12.95
N GLU A 206 -26.45 -7.65 12.85
CA GLU A 206 -27.52 -8.65 13.06
C GLU A 206 -27.45 -9.75 11.98
N ASP A 207 -28.02 -10.93 12.27
CA ASP A 207 -27.98 -12.07 11.35
C ASP A 207 -28.63 -11.79 9.98
N THR A 208 -29.59 -10.85 9.94
CA THR A 208 -30.30 -10.42 8.72
C THR A 208 -29.58 -9.31 7.95
N GLU A 209 -28.62 -8.62 8.54
CA GLU A 209 -27.93 -7.51 7.91
C GLU A 209 -26.76 -7.98 7.06
N LYS A 210 -26.55 -7.29 5.93
CA LYS A 210 -25.32 -7.40 5.10
C LYS A 210 -24.25 -6.51 5.65
N ILE A 211 -22.99 -6.99 5.67
CA ILE A 211 -21.84 -6.19 6.09
C ILE A 211 -21.15 -5.62 4.85
N VAL A 212 -21.22 -4.29 4.73
CA VAL A 212 -20.40 -3.50 3.80
C VAL A 212 -19.27 -2.89 4.60
N TYR A 213 -18.01 -3.11 4.21
CA TYR A 213 -16.89 -2.56 4.98
C TYR A 213 -15.92 -1.73 4.16
N TYR A 214 -15.28 -0.82 4.85
CA TYR A 214 -14.09 -0.08 4.42
C TYR A 214 -12.95 -0.39 5.38
N VAL A 215 -11.74 -0.53 4.86
CA VAL A 215 -10.51 -0.57 5.66
C VAL A 215 -9.46 0.37 5.08
N GLY A 216 -8.88 1.20 5.95
CA GLY A 216 -7.84 2.16 5.56
C GLY A 216 -7.69 3.31 6.54
N ARG A 217 -6.78 4.23 6.23
CA ARG A 217 -6.62 5.46 7.01
C ARG A 217 -7.84 6.38 6.87
N MET A 218 -8.19 7.09 7.93
CA MET A 218 -9.31 8.05 7.92
C MET A 218 -8.84 9.42 7.41
N THR A 219 -8.33 9.45 6.18
CA THR A 219 -7.84 10.65 5.51
C THR A 219 -8.76 11.02 4.34
N TYR A 220 -8.74 12.29 3.95
CA TYR A 220 -9.65 12.81 2.93
C TYR A 220 -9.55 12.04 1.60
N GLU A 221 -8.33 11.77 1.17
CA GLU A 221 -8.07 11.07 -0.10
C GLU A 221 -8.61 9.63 -0.15
N LYS A 222 -8.96 9.05 1.00
CA LYS A 222 -9.55 7.69 1.07
C LYS A 222 -11.07 7.67 0.89
N GLY A 223 -11.72 8.84 0.85
CA GLY A 223 -13.09 8.99 0.39
C GLY A 223 -14.18 8.37 1.27
N VAL A 224 -13.93 8.10 2.55
CA VAL A 224 -14.93 7.50 3.47
C VAL A 224 -16.22 8.34 3.52
N SER A 225 -16.09 9.67 3.38
CA SER A 225 -17.25 10.58 3.29
C SER A 225 -18.18 10.26 2.10
N VAL A 226 -17.63 9.79 0.98
CA VAL A 226 -18.42 9.36 -0.19
C VAL A 226 -19.23 8.12 0.12
N LEU A 227 -18.63 7.14 0.86
CA LEU A 227 -19.35 5.96 1.34
C LEU A 227 -20.51 6.33 2.26
N LEU A 228 -20.28 7.25 3.20
CA LEU A 228 -21.35 7.71 4.09
C LEU A 228 -22.49 8.40 3.32
N ASN A 229 -22.18 9.20 2.28
CA ASN A 229 -23.18 9.81 1.44
C ASN A 229 -23.95 8.81 0.55
N ALA A 230 -23.32 7.67 0.18
CA ALA A 230 -23.98 6.60 -0.57
C ALA A 230 -24.89 5.71 0.32
N ALA A 231 -24.60 5.63 1.61
CA ALA A 231 -25.24 4.71 2.55
C ALA A 231 -26.75 4.89 2.68
N PRO A 232 -27.35 6.11 2.72
CA PRO A 232 -28.80 6.26 2.80
C PRO A 232 -29.54 5.55 1.66
N LYS A 233 -29.07 5.68 0.42
CA LYS A 233 -29.64 5.03 -0.75
C LYS A 233 -29.51 3.51 -0.69
N VAL A 234 -28.36 3.01 -0.25
CA VAL A 234 -28.16 1.56 -0.05
C VAL A 234 -29.10 1.02 1.02
N LEU A 235 -29.29 1.74 2.12
CA LEU A 235 -30.21 1.35 3.20
C LEU A 235 -31.67 1.34 2.73
N GLU A 236 -32.11 2.35 1.99
CA GLU A 236 -33.45 2.42 1.41
C GLU A 236 -33.71 1.21 0.51
N GLU A 237 -32.83 0.93 -0.43
CA GLU A 237 -32.95 -0.14 -1.43
C GLU A 237 -32.82 -1.56 -0.85
N MET A 238 -32.20 -1.69 0.33
CA MET A 238 -32.02 -2.94 1.07
C MET A 238 -32.96 -3.07 2.28
N GLY A 239 -33.96 -2.18 2.42
CA GLY A 239 -34.94 -2.21 3.51
C GLY A 239 -34.32 -2.02 4.90
N GLY A 240 -33.16 -1.36 5.01
CA GLY A 240 -32.42 -1.14 6.24
C GLY A 240 -31.55 -2.32 6.69
N TYR A 241 -31.48 -3.41 5.95
CA TYR A 241 -30.73 -4.63 6.30
C TYR A 241 -29.25 -4.57 5.86
N VAL A 242 -28.58 -3.45 6.11
CA VAL A 242 -27.12 -3.27 5.86
C VAL A 242 -26.47 -2.62 7.06
N LYS A 243 -25.25 -3.06 7.37
CA LYS A 243 -24.35 -2.47 8.35
C LYS A 243 -23.06 -2.04 7.67
N PHE A 244 -22.66 -0.81 7.91
CA PHE A 244 -21.40 -0.25 7.40
C PHE A 244 -20.35 -0.33 8.50
N VAL A 245 -19.27 -1.09 8.26
CA VAL A 245 -18.16 -1.26 9.20
C VAL A 245 -16.95 -0.51 8.67
N ILE A 246 -16.51 0.51 9.40
CA ILE A 246 -15.43 1.42 8.99
C ILE A 246 -14.23 1.18 9.86
N ILE A 247 -13.19 0.59 9.25
CA ILE A 247 -12.01 0.04 9.94
C ILE A 247 -10.80 0.92 9.63
N GLY A 248 -10.09 1.35 10.67
CA GLY A 248 -8.80 2.02 10.52
C GLY A 248 -8.58 3.15 11.52
N GLY A 249 -7.32 3.58 11.59
CA GLY A 249 -6.88 4.67 12.46
C GLY A 249 -7.04 6.05 11.83
N GLY A 250 -7.09 7.07 12.67
CA GLY A 250 -7.22 8.47 12.29
C GLY A 250 -8.37 9.16 13.02
N ASN A 251 -8.52 10.46 12.78
CA ASN A 251 -9.63 11.22 13.35
C ASN A 251 -10.94 10.91 12.60
N THR A 252 -11.93 10.41 13.32
CA THR A 252 -13.26 10.02 12.81
C THR A 252 -14.38 10.99 13.18
N ASP A 253 -14.10 12.08 13.89
CA ASP A 253 -15.15 12.94 14.46
C ASP A 253 -16.06 13.55 13.38
N ASN A 254 -15.47 14.08 12.31
CA ASN A 254 -16.23 14.61 11.18
C ASN A 254 -17.05 13.54 10.46
N LEU A 255 -16.51 12.32 10.32
CA LEU A 255 -17.22 11.20 9.69
C LEU A 255 -18.39 10.72 10.55
N LYS A 256 -18.20 10.64 11.87
CA LYS A 256 -19.27 10.29 12.83
C LYS A 256 -20.35 11.35 12.83
N LYS A 257 -19.96 12.65 12.82
CA LYS A 257 -20.91 13.75 12.67
C LYS A 257 -21.70 13.64 11.36
N GLN A 258 -21.05 13.39 10.25
CA GLN A 258 -21.70 13.18 8.95
C GLN A 258 -22.69 12.01 8.99
N ALA A 259 -22.32 10.88 9.58
CA ALA A 259 -23.22 9.73 9.74
C ALA A 259 -24.45 10.07 10.59
N TRP A 260 -24.28 10.91 11.62
CA TRP A 260 -25.38 11.43 12.43
C TRP A 260 -26.29 12.38 11.64
N ASP A 261 -25.72 13.37 10.97
CA ASP A 261 -26.46 14.35 10.15
C ASP A 261 -27.27 13.66 9.01
N LEU A 262 -26.77 12.54 8.48
CA LEU A 262 -27.45 11.71 7.49
C LEU A 262 -28.48 10.73 8.11
N GLY A 263 -28.63 10.67 9.43
CA GLY A 263 -29.56 9.77 10.11
C GLY A 263 -29.17 8.29 10.08
N ILE A 264 -27.95 7.95 9.66
CA ILE A 264 -27.47 6.56 9.47
C ILE A 264 -26.50 6.10 10.55
N TRP A 265 -26.27 6.91 11.57
CA TRP A 265 -25.27 6.64 12.61
C TRP A 265 -25.42 5.25 13.23
N HIS A 266 -26.65 4.78 13.49
CA HIS A 266 -26.98 3.48 14.07
C HIS A 266 -26.66 2.30 13.13
N LYS A 267 -26.42 2.57 11.85
CA LYS A 267 -26.01 1.59 10.82
C LYS A 267 -24.50 1.65 10.54
N CYS A 268 -23.75 2.57 11.15
CA CYS A 268 -22.32 2.71 11.00
C CYS A 268 -21.58 2.25 12.25
N TYR A 269 -20.54 1.43 12.08
CA TYR A 269 -19.67 1.00 13.16
C TYR A 269 -18.21 1.38 12.85
N PHE A 270 -17.69 2.34 13.60
CA PHE A 270 -16.29 2.78 13.50
C PHE A 270 -15.47 1.99 14.51
N THR A 271 -14.67 1.05 14.04
CA THR A 271 -13.95 0.10 14.90
C THR A 271 -12.63 0.62 15.45
N GLY A 272 -12.06 1.66 14.81
CA GLY A 272 -10.65 1.98 14.99
C GLY A 272 -9.73 0.98 14.27
N PHE A 273 -8.46 0.93 14.69
CA PHE A 273 -7.48 0.00 14.13
C PHE A 273 -7.82 -1.45 14.50
N MET A 274 -7.73 -2.34 13.53
CA MET A 274 -7.77 -3.80 13.72
C MET A 274 -6.39 -4.39 13.42
N SER A 275 -5.95 -5.37 14.22
CA SER A 275 -4.77 -6.17 13.89
C SER A 275 -5.02 -7.02 12.64
N ASP A 276 -3.96 -7.44 11.96
CA ASP A 276 -4.08 -8.25 10.74
C ASP A 276 -4.87 -9.54 10.98
N ASP A 277 -4.59 -10.25 12.07
CA ASP A 277 -5.31 -11.49 12.46
C ASP A 277 -6.81 -11.24 12.66
N TYR A 278 -7.17 -10.12 13.30
CA TYR A 278 -8.56 -9.77 13.53
C TYR A 278 -9.27 -9.31 12.26
N LEU A 279 -8.55 -8.57 11.40
CA LEU A 279 -9.04 -8.15 10.09
C LEU A 279 -9.26 -9.35 9.17
N ASP A 280 -8.35 -10.32 9.16
CA ASP A 280 -8.51 -11.54 8.37
C ASP A 280 -9.76 -12.33 8.79
N LYS A 281 -10.02 -12.47 10.10
CA LYS A 281 -11.27 -13.05 10.61
C LYS A 281 -12.49 -12.24 10.17
N PHE A 282 -12.42 -10.92 10.29
CA PHE A 282 -13.53 -10.03 9.91
C PHE A 282 -13.88 -10.15 8.44
N GLN A 283 -12.88 -10.18 7.57
CA GLN A 283 -13.10 -10.29 6.12
C GLN A 283 -13.86 -11.58 5.73
N THR A 284 -13.68 -12.69 6.47
CA THR A 284 -14.40 -13.94 6.18
C THR A 284 -15.91 -13.86 6.42
N VAL A 285 -16.38 -12.89 7.20
CA VAL A 285 -17.80 -12.70 7.54
C VAL A 285 -18.43 -11.48 6.86
N ALA A 286 -17.66 -10.72 6.07
CA ALA A 286 -18.12 -9.54 5.35
C ALA A 286 -18.76 -9.91 4.00
N ASP A 287 -19.72 -9.08 3.54
CA ASP A 287 -20.45 -9.32 2.30
C ASP A 287 -19.91 -8.49 1.13
N CYS A 288 -19.30 -7.32 1.39
CA CYS A 288 -18.78 -6.42 0.36
C CYS A 288 -17.70 -5.50 0.94
N ALA A 289 -16.58 -5.37 0.22
CA ALA A 289 -15.53 -4.39 0.49
C ALA A 289 -15.73 -3.15 -0.39
N VAL A 290 -15.56 -1.96 0.17
CA VAL A 290 -15.77 -0.70 -0.55
C VAL A 290 -14.60 0.24 -0.33
N PHE A 291 -13.95 0.69 -1.42
CA PHE A 291 -12.81 1.60 -1.39
C PHE A 291 -13.05 2.79 -2.30
N PRO A 292 -13.74 3.84 -1.82
CA PRO A 292 -14.16 5.00 -2.62
C PRO A 292 -13.09 6.08 -2.68
N SER A 293 -11.83 5.70 -2.81
CA SER A 293 -10.70 6.62 -2.77
C SER A 293 -10.82 7.74 -3.80
N LEU A 294 -10.35 8.93 -3.45
CA LEU A 294 -10.18 10.08 -4.35
C LEU A 294 -8.78 10.11 -4.96
N TYR A 295 -7.83 9.45 -4.30
CA TYR A 295 -6.49 9.18 -4.79
C TYR A 295 -6.04 7.81 -4.31
N GLU A 296 -5.60 6.95 -5.24
CA GLU A 296 -5.11 5.59 -4.94
C GLU A 296 -4.03 5.20 -5.94
N PRO A 297 -2.76 5.18 -5.56
CA PRO A 297 -1.67 4.79 -6.45
C PRO A 297 -1.77 3.37 -7.00
N PHE A 298 -2.28 2.43 -6.18
CA PHE A 298 -2.40 1.02 -6.55
C PHE A 298 -3.70 0.37 -6.05
N GLY A 299 -3.87 0.29 -4.71
CA GLY A 299 -5.03 -0.36 -4.09
C GLY A 299 -4.76 -1.78 -3.57
N ILE A 300 -3.70 -1.98 -2.77
CA ILE A 300 -3.39 -3.27 -2.12
C ILE A 300 -4.62 -3.83 -1.38
N VAL A 301 -5.45 -2.97 -0.78
CA VAL A 301 -6.67 -3.35 -0.07
C VAL A 301 -7.68 -4.13 -0.94
N ALA A 302 -7.70 -3.89 -2.25
CA ALA A 302 -8.51 -4.68 -3.18
C ALA A 302 -7.95 -6.09 -3.33
N LEU A 303 -6.62 -6.25 -3.40
CA LEU A 303 -5.98 -7.58 -3.44
C LEU A 303 -6.19 -8.35 -2.13
N GLU A 304 -6.13 -7.66 -0.99
CA GLU A 304 -6.42 -8.26 0.33
C GLU A 304 -7.85 -8.80 0.40
N SER A 305 -8.80 -8.05 -0.17
CA SER A 305 -10.20 -8.48 -0.27
C SER A 305 -10.38 -9.65 -1.25
N PHE A 306 -9.69 -9.65 -2.39
CA PHE A 306 -9.67 -10.78 -3.33
C PHE A 306 -9.14 -12.05 -2.65
N ALA A 307 -8.03 -11.94 -1.91
CA ALA A 307 -7.44 -13.05 -1.17
C ALA A 307 -8.39 -13.62 -0.10
N SER A 308 -9.20 -12.75 0.52
CA SER A 308 -10.21 -13.12 1.52
C SER A 308 -11.56 -13.53 0.89
N ARG A 309 -11.63 -13.60 -0.44
CA ARG A 309 -12.86 -13.92 -1.21
C ARG A 309 -14.03 -13.00 -0.90
N VAL A 310 -13.76 -11.72 -0.74
CA VAL A 310 -14.77 -10.67 -0.57
C VAL A 310 -14.85 -9.85 -1.87
N PRO A 311 -16.05 -9.67 -2.44
CA PRO A 311 -16.21 -8.86 -3.63
C PRO A 311 -15.92 -7.39 -3.33
N VAL A 312 -15.35 -6.68 -4.30
CA VAL A 312 -14.93 -5.29 -4.12
C VAL A 312 -15.73 -4.32 -4.98
N VAL A 313 -15.99 -3.15 -4.41
CA VAL A 313 -16.48 -1.96 -5.12
C VAL A 313 -15.45 -0.85 -4.90
N VAL A 314 -14.90 -0.32 -5.98
CA VAL A 314 -13.84 0.69 -5.94
C VAL A 314 -14.21 1.90 -6.80
N SER A 315 -13.59 3.04 -6.54
CA SER A 315 -13.65 4.20 -7.44
C SER A 315 -12.77 3.99 -8.69
N ASP A 316 -13.03 4.73 -9.77
CA ASP A 316 -12.26 4.72 -11.02
C ASP A 316 -10.98 5.57 -10.93
N THR A 317 -10.47 5.82 -9.71
CA THR A 317 -9.30 6.66 -9.47
C THR A 317 -7.99 5.89 -9.46
N GLY A 318 -6.96 6.51 -9.97
CA GLY A 318 -5.57 6.05 -9.82
C GLY A 318 -5.33 4.67 -10.42
N GLY A 319 -4.75 3.78 -9.60
CA GLY A 319 -4.43 2.41 -9.96
C GLY A 319 -5.59 1.42 -9.85
N PHE A 320 -6.71 1.77 -9.23
CA PHE A 320 -7.82 0.83 -9.09
C PHE A 320 -8.31 0.22 -10.40
N PRO A 321 -8.47 0.97 -11.52
CA PRO A 321 -8.89 0.35 -12.80
C PRO A 321 -7.86 -0.61 -13.40
N GLU A 322 -6.59 -0.54 -12.98
CA GLU A 322 -5.56 -1.49 -13.41
C GLU A 322 -5.60 -2.78 -12.55
N VAL A 323 -6.06 -2.68 -11.30
CA VAL A 323 -6.18 -3.80 -10.35
C VAL A 323 -7.53 -4.50 -10.50
N VAL A 324 -8.62 -3.74 -10.51
CA VAL A 324 -10.00 -4.23 -10.54
C VAL A 324 -10.56 -4.09 -11.96
N GLN A 325 -10.80 -5.21 -12.63
CA GLN A 325 -11.47 -5.24 -13.93
C GLN A 325 -12.97 -5.09 -13.72
N HIS A 326 -13.50 -3.92 -14.14
CA HIS A 326 -14.93 -3.60 -13.98
C HIS A 326 -15.84 -4.72 -14.51
N THR A 327 -16.86 -5.07 -13.73
CA THR A 327 -17.84 -6.15 -14.00
C THR A 327 -17.26 -7.56 -14.13
N LYS A 328 -15.95 -7.75 -13.92
CA LYS A 328 -15.31 -9.06 -14.02
C LYS A 328 -14.66 -9.51 -12.69
N THR A 329 -13.84 -8.66 -12.06
CA THR A 329 -13.19 -8.98 -10.79
C THR A 329 -13.69 -8.10 -9.64
N GLY A 330 -14.55 -7.14 -9.94
CA GLY A 330 -15.16 -6.21 -9.01
C GLY A 330 -15.96 -5.15 -9.75
N ILE A 331 -16.52 -4.21 -9.02
CA ILE A 331 -17.27 -3.08 -9.58
C ILE A 331 -16.42 -1.82 -9.46
N VAL A 332 -16.23 -1.12 -10.58
CA VAL A 332 -15.59 0.19 -10.61
C VAL A 332 -16.67 1.26 -10.76
N THR A 333 -16.69 2.24 -9.89
CA THR A 333 -17.69 3.32 -9.82
C THR A 333 -17.04 4.67 -10.04
N TYR A 334 -17.80 5.67 -10.43
CA TYR A 334 -17.27 7.02 -10.65
C TYR A 334 -16.77 7.64 -9.35
N THR A 335 -15.56 8.17 -9.39
CA THR A 335 -14.91 8.83 -8.25
C THR A 335 -15.73 9.99 -7.73
N ASN A 336 -15.90 10.07 -6.42
CA ASN A 336 -16.65 11.14 -5.72
C ASN A 336 -18.12 11.28 -6.12
N ILE A 337 -18.75 10.22 -6.65
CA ILE A 337 -20.18 10.19 -7.00
C ILE A 337 -20.89 9.16 -6.10
N PRO A 338 -21.55 9.60 -5.00
CA PRO A 338 -22.23 8.70 -4.06
C PRO A 338 -23.28 7.78 -4.71
N ASP A 339 -24.03 8.29 -5.68
CA ASP A 339 -25.04 7.49 -6.40
C ASP A 339 -24.42 6.36 -7.21
N SER A 340 -23.27 6.60 -7.85
CA SER A 340 -22.52 5.56 -8.55
C SER A 340 -22.00 4.50 -7.57
N LEU A 341 -21.50 4.94 -6.42
CA LEU A 341 -21.01 4.03 -5.37
C LEU A 341 -22.16 3.19 -4.80
N ALA A 342 -23.30 3.80 -4.52
CA ALA A 342 -24.50 3.10 -4.05
C ALA A 342 -24.96 2.04 -5.06
N TRP A 343 -24.99 2.38 -6.35
CA TRP A 343 -25.30 1.42 -7.42
C TRP A 343 -24.34 0.23 -7.38
N GLY A 344 -23.03 0.47 -7.34
CA GLY A 344 -22.04 -0.61 -7.33
C GLY A 344 -22.17 -1.54 -6.12
N ILE A 345 -22.48 -1.00 -4.93
CA ILE A 345 -22.74 -1.80 -3.71
C ILE A 345 -24.01 -2.65 -3.90
N LEU A 346 -25.07 -2.08 -4.44
CA LEU A 346 -26.34 -2.78 -4.65
C LEU A 346 -26.24 -3.90 -5.69
N GLU A 347 -25.45 -3.71 -6.76
CA GLU A 347 -25.16 -4.77 -7.74
C GLU A 347 -24.56 -6.01 -7.08
N VAL A 348 -23.64 -5.80 -6.14
CA VAL A 348 -23.00 -6.89 -5.39
C VAL A 348 -23.97 -7.55 -4.39
N LEU A 349 -24.73 -6.74 -3.66
CA LEU A 349 -25.56 -7.24 -2.55
C LEU A 349 -26.86 -7.92 -3.02
N LYS A 350 -27.49 -7.42 -4.09
CA LYS A 350 -28.76 -7.93 -4.61
C LYS A 350 -28.62 -9.16 -5.51
N ASN A 351 -27.42 -9.43 -6.05
CA ASN A 351 -27.19 -10.47 -7.06
C ASN A 351 -26.20 -11.55 -6.55
N PRO A 352 -26.64 -12.52 -5.73
CA PRO A 352 -25.72 -13.50 -5.13
C PRO A 352 -24.91 -14.32 -6.14
N GLY A 353 -25.51 -14.71 -7.28
CA GLY A 353 -24.82 -15.45 -8.33
C GLY A 353 -23.73 -14.60 -9.00
N TYR A 354 -24.03 -13.33 -9.29
CA TYR A 354 -23.07 -12.40 -9.84
C TYR A 354 -21.94 -12.08 -8.84
N ARG A 355 -22.28 -11.90 -7.57
CA ARG A 355 -21.31 -11.75 -6.51
C ARG A 355 -20.31 -12.92 -6.46
N GLN A 356 -20.79 -14.15 -6.50
CA GLN A 356 -19.91 -15.34 -6.50
C GLN A 356 -19.03 -15.38 -7.74
N TRP A 357 -19.57 -15.05 -8.89
CA TRP A 357 -18.81 -14.97 -10.14
C TRP A 357 -17.69 -13.92 -10.08
N LEU A 358 -17.94 -12.73 -9.52
CA LEU A 358 -16.92 -11.70 -9.29
C LEU A 358 -15.80 -12.20 -8.37
N ILE A 359 -16.16 -12.89 -7.27
CA ILE A 359 -15.21 -13.46 -6.30
C ILE A 359 -14.29 -14.48 -6.97
N ASP A 360 -14.85 -15.41 -7.75
CA ASP A 360 -14.07 -16.49 -8.37
C ASP A 360 -13.09 -15.93 -9.41
N ASN A 361 -13.55 -14.99 -10.26
CA ASN A 361 -12.69 -14.31 -11.22
C ASN A 361 -11.60 -13.46 -10.54
N ALA A 362 -11.94 -12.76 -9.44
CA ALA A 362 -10.99 -11.95 -8.68
C ALA A 362 -9.87 -12.81 -8.09
N TYR A 363 -10.22 -13.95 -7.51
CA TYR A 363 -9.24 -14.88 -6.94
C TYR A 363 -8.35 -15.55 -8.01
N GLU A 364 -8.90 -15.89 -9.17
CA GLU A 364 -8.11 -16.38 -10.30
C GLU A 364 -7.14 -15.32 -10.81
N ASP A 365 -7.62 -14.09 -11.00
CA ASP A 365 -6.81 -12.97 -11.48
C ASP A 365 -5.71 -12.59 -10.50
N LEU A 366 -5.99 -12.67 -9.18
CA LEU A 366 -5.02 -12.48 -8.11
C LEU A 366 -3.81 -13.40 -8.29
N ASN A 367 -4.05 -14.70 -8.42
CA ASN A 367 -2.99 -15.70 -8.57
C ASN A 367 -2.22 -15.55 -9.91
N ARG A 368 -2.90 -15.07 -10.95
CA ARG A 368 -2.31 -14.87 -12.27
C ARG A 368 -1.42 -13.64 -12.35
N ARG A 369 -1.86 -12.49 -11.85
CA ARG A 369 -1.19 -11.19 -12.03
C ARG A 369 -0.42 -10.69 -10.83
N PHE A 370 -0.84 -11.01 -9.61
CA PHE A 370 -0.37 -10.35 -8.39
C PHE A 370 0.40 -11.28 -7.44
N SER A 371 0.98 -12.34 -7.96
CA SER A 371 1.88 -13.23 -7.21
C SER A 371 3.23 -12.56 -6.99
N TRP A 372 3.66 -12.39 -5.75
CA TRP A 372 4.97 -11.85 -5.42
C TRP A 372 6.13 -12.62 -6.04
N ALA A 373 6.03 -13.94 -6.18
CA ALA A 373 7.06 -14.75 -6.84
C ALA A 373 7.29 -14.30 -8.31
N LYS A 374 6.22 -13.95 -9.03
CA LYS A 374 6.33 -13.44 -10.41
C LYS A 374 6.84 -12.00 -10.45
N LEU A 375 6.38 -11.17 -9.53
CA LEU A 375 6.76 -9.75 -9.46
C LEU A 375 8.20 -9.57 -8.99
N ALA A 376 8.69 -10.47 -8.13
CA ALA A 376 10.11 -10.52 -7.74
C ALA A 376 11.02 -10.79 -8.94
N VAL A 377 10.63 -11.69 -9.86
CA VAL A 377 11.39 -11.91 -11.11
C VAL A 377 11.40 -10.65 -11.99
N GLN A 378 10.30 -9.90 -12.05
CA GLN A 378 10.28 -8.62 -12.78
C GLN A 378 11.23 -7.59 -12.13
N THR A 379 11.22 -7.51 -10.80
CA THR A 379 12.12 -6.64 -10.03
C THR A 379 13.59 -7.05 -10.22
N GLU A 380 13.88 -8.36 -10.17
CA GLU A 380 15.22 -8.90 -10.47
C GLU A 380 15.70 -8.50 -11.87
N ASN A 381 14.84 -8.55 -12.88
CA ASN A 381 15.20 -8.13 -14.23
C ASN A 381 15.60 -6.66 -14.32
N VAL A 382 14.95 -5.78 -13.55
CA VAL A 382 15.37 -4.37 -13.42
C VAL A 382 16.74 -4.29 -12.75
N TYR A 383 16.98 -5.04 -11.69
CA TYR A 383 18.28 -5.08 -10.99
C TYR A 383 19.41 -5.55 -11.90
N ILE A 384 19.22 -6.66 -12.61
CA ILE A 384 20.21 -7.21 -13.55
C ILE A 384 20.54 -6.18 -14.63
N ARG A 385 19.53 -5.50 -15.19
CA ARG A 385 19.73 -4.44 -16.19
C ARG A 385 20.57 -3.30 -15.63
N VAL A 386 20.22 -2.78 -14.45
CA VAL A 386 20.95 -1.67 -13.80
C VAL A 386 22.40 -2.03 -13.50
N VAL A 387 22.65 -3.22 -12.97
CA VAL A 387 24.03 -3.67 -12.68
C VAL A 387 24.85 -3.80 -13.98
N ARG A 388 24.27 -4.32 -15.06
CA ARG A 388 24.93 -4.41 -16.39
C ARG A 388 25.21 -3.03 -16.98
N GLU A 389 24.24 -2.13 -16.98
CA GLU A 389 24.40 -0.77 -17.45
C GLU A 389 25.48 -0.03 -16.66
N ARG A 390 25.51 -0.20 -15.33
CA ARG A 390 26.50 0.40 -14.45
C ARG A 390 27.94 -0.03 -14.81
N GLN A 391 28.13 -1.27 -15.21
CA GLN A 391 29.45 -1.79 -15.61
C GLN A 391 29.97 -1.15 -16.89
N GLN A 392 29.10 -0.58 -17.72
CA GLN A 392 29.44 0.02 -19.02
C GLN A 392 29.73 1.53 -18.93
N VAL A 393 29.55 2.16 -17.76
CA VAL A 393 29.72 3.61 -17.59
C VAL A 393 30.79 3.90 -16.54
N SER A 394 31.61 4.90 -16.84
CA SER A 394 32.53 5.44 -15.84
C SER A 394 31.76 6.22 -14.79
N TRP A 395 32.11 6.02 -13.53
CA TRP A 395 31.58 6.82 -12.43
C TRP A 395 32.56 7.91 -12.08
N TYR A 396 32.26 9.13 -12.44
CA TYR A 396 33.07 10.30 -12.16
C TYR A 396 32.66 10.96 -10.85
#